data_f436d5cbd6c592584cd81205351733a4
#
_entry.id   f436d5cbd6c592584cd81205351733a4
#
_cell.length_a   1.000
_cell.length_b   1.000
_cell.length_c   1.000
_cell.angle_alpha   90.00
_cell.angle_beta   90.00
_cell.angle_gamma   90.00
#
_symmetry.space_group_name_H-M   'P 1'
#
loop_
_entity.id
_entity.type
_entity.pdbx_description
1 polymer ?
#
loop_
_entity_poly.entity_id
_entity_poly.type
_entity_poly.pdbx_seq_one_letter_code
_entity_poly.pdbx_strand_id
1 'polypeptide(L)'
;MERLSPRARSRLTVENDDKTFTPADLMPLCRAEGLPLVYDVHHHRCHRDELSEGEVTDQAVATWDREPLFHISSPLEGWEGPKPERHHDFIDLSDFPESWRDRDLTVEVEAKAKEIAVLKLRKELQERTDRASR
;
A
#
# COMPACT_ATOMS: atom_id res chain seq x y z
N MET A 1 8.15 15.65 17.12
CA MET A 1 6.81 15.20 17.57
C MET A 1 6.19 16.11 18.63
N GLU A 2 6.94 16.48 19.62
CA GLU A 2 6.46 17.35 20.73
C GLU A 2 5.99 18.75 20.29
N ARG A 3 6.49 19.24 19.14
CA ARG A 3 6.15 20.56 18.62
C ARG A 3 4.86 20.62 17.82
N LEU A 4 4.25 19.46 17.55
CA LEU A 4 3.00 19.41 16.79
C LEU A 4 1.81 19.62 17.70
N SER A 5 0.80 20.37 17.20
CA SER A 5 -0.48 20.46 17.89
C SER A 5 -1.15 19.09 17.94
N PRO A 6 -2.03 18.82 18.94
CA PRO A 6 -2.79 17.56 18.98
C PRO A 6 -3.53 17.27 17.68
N ARG A 7 -4.10 18.31 17.05
CA ARG A 7 -4.83 18.17 15.79
C ARG A 7 -3.90 17.75 14.64
N ALA A 8 -2.73 18.38 14.54
CA ALA A 8 -1.74 18.02 13.51
C ALA A 8 -1.20 16.60 13.74
N ARG A 9 -0.89 16.26 14.99
CA ARG A 9 -0.41 14.94 15.37
C ARG A 9 -1.42 13.84 15.04
N SER A 10 -2.71 14.08 15.25
CA SER A 10 -3.76 13.09 14.97
C SER A 10 -3.90 12.77 13.47
N ARG A 11 -3.34 13.59 12.61
CA ARG A 11 -3.40 13.43 11.14
C ARG A 11 -2.08 12.97 10.53
N LEU A 12 -1.03 12.89 11.35
CA LEU A 12 0.29 12.50 10.87
C LEU A 12 0.33 11.00 10.60
N THR A 13 0.85 10.64 9.44
CA THR A 13 1.14 9.25 9.05
C THR A 13 2.55 9.18 8.50
N VAL A 14 3.09 8.00 8.39
CA VAL A 14 4.36 7.74 7.69
C VAL A 14 4.14 6.71 6.59
N GLU A 15 4.96 6.78 5.58
CA GLU A 15 4.89 5.87 4.43
C GLU A 15 6.28 5.31 4.14
N ASN A 16 6.34 4.01 3.81
CA ASN A 16 7.57 3.39 3.34
C ASN A 16 7.88 3.85 1.91
N ASP A 17 9.15 4.06 1.63
CA ASP A 17 9.59 4.49 0.30
C ASP A 17 10.30 3.36 -0.47
N ASP A 18 10.69 3.66 -1.69
CA ASP A 18 11.28 2.68 -2.60
C ASP A 18 12.82 2.65 -2.58
N LYS A 19 13.46 3.44 -1.73
CA LYS A 19 14.92 3.59 -1.72
C LYS A 19 15.56 3.55 -0.34
N THR A 20 14.92 4.12 0.67
CA THR A 20 15.55 4.39 1.97
C THR A 20 14.88 3.65 3.11
N PHE A 21 13.58 3.87 3.33
CA PHE A 21 12.88 3.35 4.50
C PHE A 21 11.91 2.24 4.14
N THR A 22 12.24 1.02 4.58
CA THR A 22 11.37 -0.14 4.43
C THR A 22 10.27 -0.15 5.50
N PRO A 23 9.21 -0.95 5.33
CA PRO A 23 8.24 -1.15 6.42
C PRO A 23 8.89 -1.59 7.74
N ALA A 24 9.87 -2.49 7.68
CA ALA A 24 10.59 -2.95 8.88
C ALA A 24 11.32 -1.81 9.59
N ASP A 25 11.88 -0.86 8.82
CA ASP A 25 12.57 0.31 9.39
C ASP A 25 11.60 1.24 10.11
N LEU A 26 10.39 1.42 9.58
CA LEU A 26 9.40 2.36 10.10
C LEU A 26 8.56 1.81 11.24
N MET A 27 8.41 0.50 11.33
CA MET A 27 7.51 -0.12 12.30
C MET A 27 7.84 0.23 13.75
N PRO A 28 9.13 0.25 14.18
CA PRO A 28 9.46 0.69 15.53
C PRO A 28 9.02 2.13 15.83
N LEU A 29 9.18 3.04 14.87
CA LEU A 29 8.73 4.42 15.01
C LEU A 29 7.21 4.49 15.13
N CYS A 30 6.49 3.76 14.29
CA CYS A 30 5.03 3.71 14.33
C CYS A 30 4.53 3.25 15.71
N ARG A 31 5.14 2.22 16.27
CA ARG A 31 4.77 1.69 17.58
C ARG A 31 5.12 2.64 18.72
N ALA A 32 6.32 3.24 18.67
CA ALA A 32 6.78 4.14 19.73
C ALA A 32 5.99 5.44 19.78
N GLU A 33 5.63 5.99 18.61
CA GLU A 33 4.99 7.30 18.51
C GLU A 33 3.48 7.23 18.24
N GLY A 34 2.93 6.03 18.08
CA GLY A 34 1.51 5.85 17.76
C GLY A 34 1.13 6.41 16.39
N LEU A 35 2.01 6.26 15.41
CA LEU A 35 1.79 6.75 14.04
C LEU A 35 1.30 5.65 13.13
N PRO A 36 0.21 5.89 12.37
CA PRO A 36 -0.22 4.93 11.36
C PRO A 36 0.79 4.81 10.21
N LEU A 37 1.00 3.58 9.75
CA LEU A 37 1.79 3.31 8.54
C LEU A 37 0.88 3.27 7.32
N VAL A 38 1.11 4.17 6.38
CA VAL A 38 0.58 4.05 5.02
C VAL A 38 1.48 3.07 4.29
N TYR A 39 0.99 1.84 4.10
CA TYR A 39 1.76 0.81 3.42
C TYR A 39 1.66 0.98 1.91
N ASP A 40 2.79 1.27 1.27
CA ASP A 40 2.92 1.26 -0.18
C ASP A 40 3.55 -0.08 -0.60
N VAL A 41 2.74 -0.98 -1.15
CA VAL A 41 3.19 -2.31 -1.53
C VAL A 41 4.13 -2.27 -2.73
N HIS A 42 3.96 -1.29 -3.62
CA HIS A 42 4.85 -1.10 -4.77
C HIS A 42 6.26 -0.72 -4.33
N HIS A 43 6.35 0.25 -3.41
CA HIS A 43 7.64 0.65 -2.83
C HIS A 43 8.31 -0.53 -2.11
N HIS A 44 7.54 -1.31 -1.37
CA HIS A 44 8.07 -2.50 -0.67
C HIS A 44 8.64 -3.52 -1.65
N ARG A 45 7.98 -3.72 -2.79
CA ARG A 45 8.47 -4.62 -3.85
C ARG A 45 9.73 -4.08 -4.52
N CYS A 46 9.87 -2.77 -4.63
CA CYS A 46 11.08 -2.12 -5.17
C CYS A 46 12.24 -2.14 -4.17
N HIS A 47 11.94 -2.09 -2.88
CA HIS A 47 12.91 -2.04 -1.79
C HIS A 47 12.47 -2.97 -0.66
N ARG A 48 12.77 -4.26 -0.83
CA ARG A 48 12.33 -5.30 0.10
C ARG A 48 13.13 -5.34 1.38
N ASP A 49 12.46 -5.80 2.43
CA ASP A 49 13.04 -6.14 3.71
C ASP A 49 12.80 -7.65 3.98
N GLU A 50 12.98 -8.08 5.22
CA GLU A 50 12.76 -9.47 5.62
C GLU A 50 11.28 -9.85 5.78
N LEU A 51 10.38 -8.85 5.76
CA LEU A 51 8.94 -9.08 5.97
C LEU A 51 8.22 -9.41 4.67
N SER A 52 7.27 -10.32 4.71
CA SER A 52 6.38 -10.58 3.59
C SER A 52 5.31 -9.49 3.49
N GLU A 53 4.66 -9.40 2.33
CA GLU A 53 3.55 -8.45 2.12
C GLU A 53 2.39 -8.72 3.09
N GLY A 54 2.10 -9.98 3.38
CA GLY A 54 1.07 -10.35 4.36
C GLY A 54 1.43 -9.92 5.78
N GLU A 55 2.68 -10.14 6.18
CA GLU A 55 3.17 -9.72 7.50
C GLU A 55 3.11 -8.20 7.65
N VAL A 56 3.56 -7.45 6.64
CA VAL A 56 3.49 -5.98 6.67
C VAL A 56 2.05 -5.50 6.71
N THR A 57 1.17 -6.13 5.91
CA THR A 57 -0.25 -5.79 5.91
C THR A 57 -0.85 -5.91 7.32
N ASP A 58 -0.61 -7.03 8.00
CA ASP A 58 -1.11 -7.25 9.37
C ASP A 58 -0.56 -6.21 10.34
N GLN A 59 0.75 -5.96 10.28
CA GLN A 59 1.40 -5.00 11.17
C GLN A 59 0.95 -3.56 10.89
N ALA A 60 0.82 -3.19 9.62
CA ALA A 60 0.38 -1.85 9.23
C ALA A 60 -1.07 -1.60 9.67
N VAL A 61 -1.97 -2.55 9.44
CA VAL A 61 -3.37 -2.45 9.90
C VAL A 61 -3.43 -2.19 11.41
N ALA A 62 -2.58 -2.86 12.18
CA ALA A 62 -2.53 -2.69 13.65
C ALA A 62 -2.08 -1.31 14.09
N THR A 63 -1.44 -0.50 13.24
CA THR A 63 -1.03 0.88 13.56
C THR A 63 -2.17 1.90 13.43
N TRP A 64 -3.29 1.51 12.81
CA TRP A 64 -4.41 2.40 12.53
C TRP A 64 -5.50 2.28 13.59
N ASP A 65 -6.07 3.42 14.00
CA ASP A 65 -7.25 3.51 14.86
C ASP A 65 -8.54 3.79 14.06
N ARG A 66 -8.41 3.78 12.74
CA ARG A 66 -9.49 3.99 11.76
C ARG A 66 -9.19 3.16 10.52
N GLU A 67 -10.03 3.23 9.49
CA GLU A 67 -9.81 2.46 8.26
C GLU A 67 -8.43 2.78 7.68
N PRO A 68 -7.58 1.76 7.50
CA PRO A 68 -6.24 1.97 6.95
C PRO A 68 -6.26 2.52 5.52
N LEU A 69 -5.28 3.36 5.21
CA LEU A 69 -5.00 3.85 3.87
C LEU A 69 -3.69 3.22 3.38
N PHE A 70 -3.76 2.49 2.28
CA PHE A 70 -2.61 1.88 1.63
C PHE A 70 -2.49 2.36 0.19
N HIS A 71 -1.31 2.22 -0.39
CA HIS A 71 -1.03 2.63 -1.77
C HIS A 71 -0.68 1.42 -2.63
N ILE A 72 -1.09 1.47 -3.91
CA ILE A 72 -0.72 0.48 -4.91
C ILE A 72 -0.35 1.15 -6.23
N SER A 73 0.65 0.58 -6.88
CA SER A 73 1.08 0.94 -8.23
C SER A 73 1.49 -0.32 -8.96
N SER A 74 1.55 -0.25 -10.28
CA SER A 74 2.20 -1.27 -11.10
C SER A 74 3.34 -0.65 -11.91
N PRO A 75 4.43 -1.38 -12.16
CA PRO A 75 5.57 -0.83 -12.88
C PRO A 75 5.28 -0.61 -14.35
N LEU A 76 5.69 0.56 -14.88
CA LEU A 76 5.45 0.94 -16.27
C LEU A 76 6.00 -0.09 -17.26
N GLU A 77 7.21 -0.57 -17.02
CA GLU A 77 7.90 -1.52 -17.90
C GLU A 77 7.95 -2.94 -17.31
N GLY A 78 7.08 -3.22 -16.33
CA GLY A 78 7.07 -4.50 -15.62
C GLY A 78 8.17 -4.63 -14.58
N TRP A 79 8.08 -5.67 -13.75
CA TRP A 79 9.04 -5.92 -12.67
C TRP A 79 10.44 -6.26 -13.17
N GLU A 80 10.56 -6.79 -14.39
CA GLU A 80 11.83 -7.12 -15.02
C GLU A 80 12.46 -5.93 -15.75
N GLY A 81 11.76 -4.80 -15.81
CA GLY A 81 12.27 -3.59 -16.46
C GLY A 81 13.35 -2.89 -15.65
N PRO A 82 14.08 -1.93 -16.25
CA PRO A 82 15.20 -1.26 -15.59
C PRO A 82 14.79 -0.29 -14.49
N LYS A 83 13.54 0.16 -14.47
CA LYS A 83 13.01 1.13 -13.50
C LYS A 83 11.63 0.71 -13.00
N PRO A 84 11.54 -0.33 -12.16
CA PRO A 84 10.24 -0.81 -11.66
C PRO A 84 9.53 0.22 -10.77
N GLU A 85 10.23 1.23 -10.25
CA GLU A 85 9.64 2.32 -9.48
C GLU A 85 8.73 3.24 -10.29
N ARG A 86 8.80 3.21 -11.62
CA ARG A 86 7.95 4.04 -12.48
C ARG A 86 6.54 3.47 -12.58
N HIS A 87 5.54 4.34 -12.45
CA HIS A 87 4.13 3.94 -12.42
C HIS A 87 3.54 3.74 -13.82
N HIS A 88 2.81 2.64 -13.98
CA HIS A 88 2.02 2.35 -15.17
C HIS A 88 0.75 3.19 -15.20
N ASP A 89 0.08 3.23 -16.35
CA ASP A 89 -1.23 3.88 -16.50
C ASP A 89 -2.32 3.14 -15.72
N PHE A 90 -2.19 1.84 -15.57
CA PHE A 90 -3.15 0.94 -14.92
C PHE A 90 -2.48 0.08 -13.85
N ILE A 91 -3.31 -0.59 -13.04
CA ILE A 91 -2.84 -1.59 -12.09
C ILE A 91 -3.05 -2.97 -12.72
N ASP A 92 -1.98 -3.76 -12.77
CA ASP A 92 -2.09 -5.18 -13.12
C ASP A 92 -2.76 -5.90 -11.94
N LEU A 93 -3.81 -6.67 -12.23
CA LEU A 93 -4.55 -7.39 -11.19
C LEU A 93 -3.65 -8.31 -10.35
N SER A 94 -2.63 -8.90 -10.96
CA SER A 94 -1.66 -9.75 -10.25
C SER A 94 -0.86 -9.00 -9.19
N ASP A 95 -0.79 -7.66 -9.27
CA ASP A 95 -0.10 -6.83 -8.29
C ASP A 95 -0.95 -6.50 -7.07
N PHE A 96 -2.27 -6.78 -7.12
CA PHE A 96 -3.14 -6.56 -5.97
C PHE A 96 -2.95 -7.68 -4.95
N PRO A 97 -2.51 -7.36 -3.71
CA PRO A 97 -2.21 -8.39 -2.73
C PRO A 97 -3.44 -9.18 -2.29
N GLU A 98 -3.31 -10.50 -2.21
CA GLU A 98 -4.37 -11.36 -1.68
C GLU A 98 -4.67 -11.02 -0.21
N SER A 99 -3.66 -10.62 0.55
CA SER A 99 -3.83 -10.23 1.96
C SER A 99 -4.68 -8.97 2.15
N TRP A 100 -4.93 -8.21 1.09
CA TRP A 100 -5.79 -7.01 1.13
C TRP A 100 -7.25 -7.34 0.84
N ARG A 101 -7.53 -8.49 0.28
CA ARG A 101 -8.90 -8.92 -0.01
C ARG A 101 -9.61 -9.26 1.29
N ASP A 102 -10.90 -9.00 1.33
CA ASP A 102 -11.75 -9.26 2.50
C ASP A 102 -11.41 -8.42 3.74
N ARG A 103 -10.69 -7.30 3.54
CA ARG A 103 -10.40 -6.31 4.58
C ARG A 103 -11.03 -4.98 4.23
N ASP A 104 -11.41 -4.23 5.26
CA ASP A 104 -11.90 -2.85 5.11
C ASP A 104 -10.70 -1.91 5.00
N LEU A 105 -10.27 -1.68 3.77
CA LEU A 105 -9.12 -0.81 3.44
C LEU A 105 -9.54 0.26 2.46
N THR A 106 -8.97 1.45 2.61
CA THR A 106 -8.93 2.43 1.54
C THR A 106 -7.62 2.23 0.78
N VAL A 107 -7.72 1.96 -0.51
CA VAL A 107 -6.54 1.77 -1.37
C VAL A 107 -6.46 2.92 -2.35
N GLU A 108 -5.39 3.71 -2.24
CA GLU A 108 -5.08 4.74 -3.20
C GLU A 108 -4.36 4.13 -4.39
N VAL A 109 -4.98 4.24 -5.55
CA VAL A 109 -4.44 3.71 -6.81
C VAL A 109 -3.58 4.79 -7.45
N GLU A 110 -2.27 4.61 -7.40
CA GLU A 110 -1.31 5.53 -8.00
C GLU A 110 -1.01 5.10 -9.44
N ALA A 111 -1.94 5.37 -10.34
CA ALA A 111 -1.84 5.04 -11.75
C ALA A 111 -2.14 6.28 -12.60
N LYS A 112 -1.45 6.41 -13.74
CA LYS A 112 -1.57 7.62 -14.59
C LYS A 112 -2.97 7.79 -15.18
N ALA A 113 -3.71 6.70 -15.43
CA ALA A 113 -5.08 6.76 -15.91
C ALA A 113 -6.10 7.11 -14.83
N LYS A 114 -5.67 7.29 -13.58
CA LYS A 114 -6.47 7.80 -12.45
C LYS A 114 -7.77 7.04 -12.26
N GLU A 115 -8.92 7.72 -12.32
CA GLU A 115 -10.23 7.10 -12.10
C GLU A 115 -10.54 5.95 -13.06
N ILE A 116 -10.02 5.99 -14.27
CA ILE A 116 -10.21 4.90 -15.25
C ILE A 116 -9.48 3.65 -14.77
N ALA A 117 -8.29 3.81 -14.19
CA ALA A 117 -7.54 2.70 -13.60
C ALA A 117 -8.28 2.10 -12.40
N VAL A 118 -8.88 2.94 -11.56
CA VAL A 118 -9.69 2.49 -10.41
C VAL A 118 -10.89 1.66 -10.88
N LEU A 119 -11.63 2.17 -11.86
CA LEU A 119 -12.81 1.47 -12.39
C LEU A 119 -12.44 0.11 -12.99
N LYS A 120 -11.35 0.06 -13.75
CA LYS A 120 -10.85 -1.19 -14.34
C LYS A 120 -10.46 -2.19 -13.24
N LEU A 121 -9.70 -1.76 -12.26
CA LEU A 121 -9.26 -2.63 -11.15
C LEU A 121 -10.45 -3.17 -10.37
N ARG A 122 -11.42 -2.31 -10.04
CA ARG A 122 -12.64 -2.73 -9.32
C ARG A 122 -13.41 -3.79 -10.08
N LYS A 123 -13.55 -3.62 -11.39
CA LYS A 123 -14.23 -4.59 -12.25
C LYS A 123 -13.51 -5.94 -12.24
N GLU A 124 -12.19 -5.92 -12.40
CA GLU A 124 -11.38 -7.15 -12.42
C GLU A 124 -11.41 -7.87 -11.06
N LEU A 125 -11.37 -7.13 -9.96
CA LEU A 125 -11.49 -7.69 -8.61
C LEU A 125 -12.86 -8.35 -8.40
N GLN A 126 -13.94 -7.71 -8.87
CA GLN A 126 -15.29 -8.23 -8.77
C GLN A 126 -15.45 -9.52 -9.62
N GLU A 127 -14.97 -9.52 -10.83
CA GLU A 127 -15.00 -10.69 -11.72
C GLU A 127 -14.25 -11.88 -11.12
N ARG A 128 -13.10 -11.63 -10.49
CA ARG A 128 -12.31 -12.66 -9.80
C ARG A 128 -13.06 -13.23 -8.61
N THR A 129 -13.72 -12.38 -7.81
CA THR A 129 -14.56 -12.81 -6.68
C THR A 129 -15.72 -13.67 -7.15
N ASP A 130 -16.41 -13.25 -8.22
CA ASP A 130 -17.53 -13.99 -8.80
C ASP A 130 -17.11 -15.38 -9.31
N ARG A 131 -15.93 -15.48 -9.94
CA ARG A 131 -15.37 -16.78 -10.37
C ARG A 131 -15.05 -17.70 -9.19
N ALA A 132 -14.51 -17.15 -8.12
CA ALA A 132 -14.18 -17.93 -6.92
C ALA A 132 -15.43 -18.46 -6.20
N SER A 133 -16.59 -17.79 -6.38
CA SER A 133 -17.88 -18.18 -5.79
C SER A 133 -18.65 -19.24 -6.60
N ARG A 134 -18.15 -19.61 -7.78
CA ARG A 134 -18.79 -20.61 -8.67
C ARG A 134 -18.21 -22.03 -8.52
#